data_d3afbd3ef0fa501ec4bc70333be0ffed
#
_entry.id   d3afbd3ef0fa501ec4bc70333be0ffed
#
_cell.length_a   1.000
_cell.length_b   1.000
_cell.length_c   1.000
_cell.angle_alpha   90.00
_cell.angle_beta   90.00
_cell.angle_gamma   90.00
#
_symmetry.space_group_name_H-M   'P 1'
#
loop_
_entity.id
_entity.type
_entity.pdbx_description
1 polymer ?
#
loop_
_entity_poly.entity_id
_entity_poly.type
_entity_poly.pdbx_seq_one_letter_code
_entity_poly.pdbx_strand_id
1 'polypeptide(L)'
;MTTKSEPQSKSLFSSKIANVVSAFALIILMASCSSQSCQSSRGSGAVQQNGNPQSTSHVVLLLDKSASMEFLVYDVLGGFNTLVSKLPVDSHVSLFGFESINGLETIFSYEPVNSLRQLTISDYQLGDGTPLYDAVSQSIISVDQITVSQSASGEQILFIIISDGLENSSTRYSLSDTRERIKDKLNDGWDIRFFGLGTDAASEASNLGIPLTDGSNFSPDQSGVQDVFDNIAGSFTQSKPVKQCQRIAP
;
A
#
# COMPACT_ATOMS: atom_id res chain seq x y z
N MET A 1 -21.10 36.83 61.91
CA MET A 1 -21.70 38.04 61.32
C MET A 1 -21.75 37.84 59.83
N THR A 2 -22.95 37.61 59.42
CA THR A 2 -23.73 38.22 58.35
C THR A 2 -23.25 37.91 56.95
N THR A 3 -23.94 37.14 56.24
CA THR A 3 -25.19 37.10 55.48
C THR A 3 -24.93 37.20 53.99
N LYS A 4 -25.42 36.17 53.24
CA LYS A 4 -26.44 36.28 52.19
C LYS A 4 -26.03 37.11 50.97
N SER A 5 -26.19 36.70 49.74
CA SER A 5 -27.40 36.20 49.09
C SER A 5 -27.08 35.83 47.63
N GLU A 6 -27.68 34.76 47.18
CA GLU A 6 -28.05 34.59 45.76
C GLU A 6 -29.12 35.63 45.36
N PRO A 7 -29.27 35.96 44.10
CA PRO A 7 -30.42 35.33 43.44
C PRO A 7 -30.23 34.93 41.96
N GLN A 8 -30.95 33.91 41.65
CA GLN A 8 -31.55 33.46 40.41
C GLN A 8 -31.95 34.54 39.39
N SER A 9 -31.69 34.32 38.13
CA SER A 9 -32.58 34.84 37.09
C SER A 9 -32.72 33.81 35.96
N LYS A 10 -33.92 33.25 35.93
CA LYS A 10 -34.52 32.49 34.82
C LYS A 10 -34.96 33.48 33.75
N SER A 11 -34.73 33.17 32.50
CA SER A 11 -35.64 33.48 31.38
C SER A 11 -35.27 32.54 30.24
N LEU A 12 -36.01 31.51 29.97
CA LEU A 12 -37.19 31.47 29.13
C LEU A 12 -36.96 32.12 27.75
N PHE A 13 -36.52 31.30 26.80
CA PHE A 13 -37.01 31.46 25.44
C PHE A 13 -37.43 30.09 24.90
N SER A 14 -38.74 29.95 24.93
CA SER A 14 -39.51 28.85 24.35
C SER A 14 -39.88 29.24 22.92
N SER A 15 -40.06 28.20 22.12
CA SER A 15 -40.80 28.14 20.85
C SER A 15 -40.10 28.70 19.61
N LYS A 16 -39.93 27.95 18.54
CA LYS A 16 -41.01 27.35 17.77
C LYS A 16 -40.51 26.18 16.94
N ILE A 17 -41.13 25.08 17.21
CA ILE A 17 -41.20 23.94 16.29
C ILE A 17 -42.02 24.42 15.08
N ALA A 18 -41.45 24.31 13.91
CA ALA A 18 -42.21 24.31 12.67
C ALA A 18 -41.95 22.99 11.94
N ASN A 19 -42.97 22.16 12.00
CA ASN A 19 -43.14 20.98 11.19
C ASN A 19 -43.04 21.35 9.71
N VAL A 20 -42.14 20.68 9.00
CA VAL A 20 -42.33 20.46 7.57
C VAL A 20 -42.23 18.95 7.32
N VAL A 21 -43.38 18.34 7.47
CA VAL A 21 -43.67 17.03 6.86
C VAL A 21 -44.04 17.36 5.43
N SER A 22 -43.23 16.94 4.48
CA SER A 22 -43.73 16.83 3.10
C SER A 22 -42.91 15.85 2.27
N ALA A 23 -43.65 14.90 1.81
CA ALA A 23 -43.48 14.13 0.60
C ALA A 23 -42.34 13.11 0.51
N PHE A 24 -42.67 11.91 0.91
CA PHE A 24 -42.17 10.69 0.30
C PHE A 24 -42.36 10.73 -1.21
N ALA A 25 -41.30 10.92 -1.95
CA ALA A 25 -41.23 10.52 -3.35
C ALA A 25 -40.40 9.26 -3.43
N LEU A 26 -41.08 8.13 -3.43
CA LEU A 26 -40.57 6.81 -3.73
C LEU A 26 -40.21 6.78 -5.23
N ILE A 27 -38.99 7.11 -5.58
CA ILE A 27 -38.47 6.87 -6.93
C ILE A 27 -37.89 5.45 -6.94
N ILE A 28 -38.72 4.53 -7.39
CA ILE A 28 -38.32 3.21 -7.86
C ILE A 28 -37.56 3.44 -9.17
N LEU A 29 -36.21 3.52 -9.10
CA LEU A 29 -35.41 3.41 -10.31
C LEU A 29 -35.38 1.95 -10.73
N MET A 30 -36.22 1.62 -11.69
CA MET A 30 -36.10 0.40 -12.48
C MET A 30 -34.79 0.51 -13.25
N ALA A 31 -33.79 -0.28 -12.81
CA ALA A 31 -32.58 -0.50 -13.58
C ALA A 31 -32.97 -1.23 -14.88
N SER A 32 -33.14 -0.45 -15.94
CA SER A 32 -33.28 -0.99 -17.29
C SER A 32 -31.95 -1.63 -17.67
N CYS A 33 -31.89 -2.95 -17.61
CA CYS A 33 -30.84 -3.73 -18.21
C CYS A 33 -30.93 -3.60 -19.71
N SER A 34 -30.22 -2.63 -20.32
CA SER A 34 -30.09 -2.54 -21.77
C SER A 34 -29.14 -3.65 -22.23
N SER A 35 -29.75 -4.68 -22.82
CA SER A 35 -29.07 -5.71 -23.59
C SER A 35 -28.41 -5.08 -24.82
N GLN A 36 -27.10 -4.81 -24.71
CA GLN A 36 -26.28 -4.52 -25.88
C GLN A 36 -26.01 -5.82 -26.63
N SER A 37 -26.63 -5.94 -27.79
CA SER A 37 -26.41 -6.99 -28.76
C SER A 37 -24.98 -6.90 -29.31
N CYS A 38 -24.19 -7.99 -29.15
CA CYS A 38 -22.97 -8.17 -29.91
C CYS A 38 -23.27 -8.35 -31.38
N GLN A 39 -23.03 -7.33 -32.17
CA GLN A 39 -23.01 -7.45 -33.64
C GLN A 39 -21.64 -7.98 -34.06
N SER A 40 -21.63 -9.16 -34.66
CA SER A 40 -20.50 -9.75 -35.35
C SER A 40 -20.35 -9.04 -36.70
N SER A 41 -19.39 -8.11 -36.80
CA SER A 41 -18.94 -7.59 -38.10
C SER A 41 -17.64 -8.31 -38.49
N ARG A 42 -17.75 -9.18 -39.51
CA ARG A 42 -16.57 -9.65 -40.26
C ARG A 42 -16.08 -8.48 -41.12
N GLY A 43 -14.90 -7.98 -40.79
CA GLY A 43 -14.19 -6.95 -41.54
C GLY A 43 -12.69 -7.15 -41.39
N SER A 44 -12.03 -7.27 -42.53
CA SER A 44 -10.61 -7.52 -42.73
C SER A 44 -9.70 -6.47 -42.11
N GLY A 45 -8.63 -6.93 -41.46
CA GLY A 45 -7.30 -6.32 -41.53
C GLY A 45 -7.12 -4.96 -40.84
N ALA A 46 -6.99 -4.96 -39.53
CA ALA A 46 -6.05 -4.11 -38.79
C ALA A 46 -5.82 -4.82 -37.46
N VAL A 47 -4.60 -5.17 -37.17
CA VAL A 47 -4.19 -5.61 -35.84
C VAL A 47 -4.32 -4.37 -34.95
N GLN A 48 -5.50 -4.16 -34.38
CA GLN A 48 -5.65 -3.29 -33.23
C GLN A 48 -5.01 -4.05 -32.08
N GLN A 49 -3.82 -3.62 -31.70
CA GLN A 49 -3.30 -3.89 -30.39
C GLN A 49 -4.33 -3.33 -29.40
N ASN A 50 -5.22 -4.19 -28.91
CA ASN A 50 -6.02 -3.91 -27.74
C ASN A 50 -5.04 -3.84 -26.56
N GLY A 51 -4.37 -2.70 -26.43
CA GLY A 51 -3.74 -2.31 -25.19
C GLY A 51 -4.87 -2.21 -24.16
N ASN A 52 -5.00 -3.25 -23.34
CA ASN A 52 -5.66 -3.13 -22.06
C ASN A 52 -5.02 -1.88 -21.41
N PRO A 53 -5.76 -0.87 -20.94
CA PRO A 53 -5.15 0.22 -20.23
C PRO A 53 -4.34 -0.41 -19.09
N GLN A 54 -3.01 -0.35 -19.19
CA GLN A 54 -2.13 -0.77 -18.11
C GLN A 54 -2.53 0.11 -16.94
N SER A 55 -3.12 -0.49 -15.91
CA SER A 55 -3.45 0.24 -14.70
C SER A 55 -2.14 0.76 -14.15
N THR A 56 -2.04 2.07 -14.01
CA THR A 56 -0.91 2.73 -13.36
C THR A 56 -0.68 2.06 -12.01
N SER A 57 0.56 1.74 -11.70
CA SER A 57 0.90 1.04 -10.47
C SER A 57 1.75 1.93 -9.59
N HIS A 58 1.43 2.00 -8.31
CA HIS A 58 2.28 2.60 -7.31
C HIS A 58 3.04 1.50 -6.56
N VAL A 59 4.32 1.41 -6.79
CA VAL A 59 5.22 0.45 -6.14
C VAL A 59 5.82 1.12 -4.92
N VAL A 60 5.52 0.60 -3.76
CA VAL A 60 6.00 1.10 -2.48
C VAL A 60 6.96 0.09 -1.89
N LEU A 61 8.20 0.51 -1.61
CA LEU A 61 9.18 -0.30 -0.91
C LEU A 61 9.49 0.30 0.46
N LEU A 62 9.48 -0.54 1.46
CA LEU A 62 9.88 -0.25 2.82
C LEU A 62 11.10 -1.11 3.17
N LEU A 63 12.28 -0.49 3.26
CA LEU A 63 13.55 -1.17 3.44
C LEU A 63 14.03 -1.03 4.90
N ASP A 64 14.32 -2.15 5.51
CA ASP A 64 15.01 -2.21 6.79
C ASP A 64 16.43 -1.70 6.62
N LYS A 65 16.84 -0.76 7.47
CA LYS A 65 18.19 -0.19 7.57
C LYS A 65 18.80 -0.45 8.94
N SER A 66 18.30 -1.47 9.66
CA SER A 66 18.89 -1.90 10.93
C SER A 66 20.32 -2.43 10.74
N ALA A 67 21.08 -2.49 11.83
CA ALA A 67 22.48 -2.89 11.77
C ALA A 67 22.71 -4.31 11.21
N SER A 68 21.75 -5.22 11.36
CA SER A 68 21.83 -6.58 10.82
C SER A 68 21.91 -6.62 9.28
N MET A 69 21.38 -5.60 8.61
CA MET A 69 21.44 -5.46 7.15
C MET A 69 22.83 -5.10 6.60
N GLU A 70 23.86 -4.92 7.44
CA GLU A 70 25.20 -4.43 7.06
C GLU A 70 25.79 -5.20 5.86
N PHE A 71 25.69 -6.52 5.88
CA PHE A 71 26.28 -7.37 4.82
C PHE A 71 25.47 -7.40 3.53
N LEU A 72 24.23 -6.88 3.54
CA LEU A 72 23.28 -6.91 2.42
C LEU A 72 23.13 -5.56 1.72
N VAL A 73 23.74 -4.49 2.24
CA VAL A 73 23.56 -3.11 1.74
C VAL A 73 23.79 -3.01 0.24
N TYR A 74 24.93 -3.51 -0.26
CA TYR A 74 25.24 -3.39 -1.70
C TYR A 74 24.32 -4.23 -2.57
N ASP A 75 23.87 -5.39 -2.08
CA ASP A 75 22.95 -6.26 -2.80
C ASP A 75 21.56 -5.63 -2.88
N VAL A 76 21.08 -5.00 -1.80
CA VAL A 76 19.81 -4.25 -1.76
C VAL A 76 19.87 -3.05 -2.73
N LEU A 77 20.95 -2.27 -2.72
CA LEU A 77 21.14 -1.14 -3.65
C LEU A 77 21.15 -1.62 -5.11
N GLY A 78 21.90 -2.66 -5.41
CA GLY A 78 22.00 -3.25 -6.75
C GLY A 78 20.66 -3.85 -7.21
N GLY A 79 19.99 -4.56 -6.32
CA GLY A 79 18.68 -5.16 -6.55
C GLY A 79 17.61 -4.11 -6.87
N PHE A 80 17.53 -3.05 -6.05
CA PHE A 80 16.61 -1.94 -6.30
C PHE A 80 16.89 -1.26 -7.65
N ASN A 81 18.14 -0.90 -7.93
CA ASN A 81 18.53 -0.25 -9.18
C ASN A 81 18.21 -1.13 -10.41
N THR A 82 18.31 -2.44 -10.26
CA THR A 82 17.93 -3.40 -11.29
C THR A 82 16.40 -3.49 -11.43
N LEU A 83 15.66 -3.53 -10.31
CA LEU A 83 14.21 -3.56 -10.29
C LEU A 83 13.61 -2.39 -11.07
N VAL A 84 14.08 -1.15 -10.80
CA VAL A 84 13.58 0.06 -11.46
C VAL A 84 13.59 -0.09 -12.98
N SER A 85 14.61 -0.74 -13.56
CA SER A 85 14.69 -0.96 -15.01
C SER A 85 13.66 -1.97 -15.55
N LYS A 86 13.05 -2.77 -14.67
CA LYS A 86 12.06 -3.81 -15.00
C LYS A 86 10.62 -3.39 -14.71
N LEU A 87 10.41 -2.27 -14.03
CA LEU A 87 9.07 -1.76 -13.73
C LEU A 87 8.39 -1.20 -14.98
N PRO A 88 7.05 -1.28 -15.07
CA PRO A 88 6.30 -0.63 -16.14
C PRO A 88 6.58 0.89 -16.17
N VAL A 89 6.71 1.44 -17.38
CA VAL A 89 7.09 2.86 -17.57
C VAL A 89 6.11 3.85 -16.95
N ASP A 90 4.84 3.46 -16.80
CA ASP A 90 3.78 4.28 -16.21
C ASP A 90 3.68 4.11 -14.69
N SER A 91 4.60 3.39 -14.08
CA SER A 91 4.60 3.20 -12.62
C SER A 91 5.19 4.40 -11.88
N HIS A 92 4.70 4.59 -10.66
CA HIS A 92 5.31 5.48 -9.67
C HIS A 92 5.95 4.66 -8.56
N VAL A 93 7.00 5.19 -7.97
CA VAL A 93 7.74 4.53 -6.90
C VAL A 93 7.81 5.43 -5.68
N SER A 94 7.46 4.87 -4.52
CA SER A 94 7.84 5.42 -3.22
C SER A 94 8.82 4.47 -2.55
N LEU A 95 9.86 5.03 -1.95
CA LEU A 95 10.87 4.28 -1.23
C LEU A 95 11.06 4.88 0.15
N PHE A 96 10.90 4.05 1.14
CA PHE A 96 11.12 4.37 2.54
C PHE A 96 12.23 3.49 3.10
N GLY A 97 13.06 4.06 3.95
CA GLY A 97 14.00 3.34 4.78
C GLY A 97 13.64 3.50 6.26
N PHE A 98 13.92 2.52 7.11
CA PHE A 98 13.62 2.64 8.52
C PHE A 98 14.68 2.00 9.41
N GLU A 99 14.93 2.62 10.54
CA GLU A 99 15.80 2.16 11.63
C GLU A 99 15.46 2.95 12.93
N SER A 100 16.03 2.56 14.07
CA SER A 100 15.57 3.08 15.36
C SER A 100 16.10 4.47 15.74
N ILE A 101 17.14 4.98 15.10
CA ILE A 101 17.77 6.28 15.45
C ILE A 101 16.98 7.43 14.80
N ASN A 102 16.73 7.33 13.48
CA ASN A 102 16.04 8.39 12.71
C ASN A 102 14.58 8.04 12.39
N GLY A 103 14.16 6.80 12.65
CA GLY A 103 12.81 6.31 12.36
C GLY A 103 12.59 6.07 10.88
N LEU A 104 11.42 6.48 10.37
CA LEU A 104 11.07 6.35 8.95
C LEU A 104 11.64 7.52 8.15
N GLU A 105 12.45 7.21 7.15
CA GLU A 105 12.99 8.16 6.16
C GLU A 105 12.30 7.96 4.81
N THR A 106 11.94 9.06 4.14
CA THR A 106 11.43 9.03 2.76
C THR A 106 12.57 9.32 1.80
N ILE A 107 12.91 8.34 0.96
CA ILE A 107 13.99 8.45 -0.04
C ILE A 107 13.40 8.89 -1.39
N PHE A 108 12.30 8.27 -1.81
CA PHE A 108 11.50 8.68 -2.97
C PHE A 108 10.03 8.78 -2.57
N SER A 109 9.32 9.78 -3.09
CA SER A 109 7.91 10.02 -2.80
C SER A 109 7.12 10.13 -4.09
N TYR A 110 6.50 9.04 -4.51
CA TYR A 110 5.64 8.98 -5.71
C TYR A 110 6.35 9.49 -6.98
N GLU A 111 7.59 9.11 -7.16
CA GLU A 111 8.38 9.51 -8.32
C GLU A 111 8.04 8.64 -9.54
N PRO A 112 7.85 9.22 -10.74
CA PRO A 112 7.73 8.43 -11.95
C PRO A 112 8.98 7.56 -12.17
N VAL A 113 8.80 6.29 -12.54
CA VAL A 113 9.90 5.33 -12.66
C VAL A 113 11.03 5.82 -13.59
N ASN A 114 10.68 6.55 -14.65
CA ASN A 114 11.64 7.07 -15.63
C ASN A 114 12.44 8.30 -15.15
N SER A 115 12.09 8.89 -14.01
CA SER A 115 12.80 10.01 -13.39
C SER A 115 13.63 9.61 -12.17
N LEU A 116 13.53 8.33 -11.74
CA LEU A 116 14.28 7.85 -10.59
C LEU A 116 15.79 7.88 -10.84
N ARG A 117 16.51 8.45 -9.90
CA ARG A 117 17.95 8.28 -9.83
C ARG A 117 18.31 6.92 -9.23
N GLN A 118 19.51 6.47 -9.47
CA GLN A 118 20.02 5.30 -8.78
C GLN A 118 20.17 5.55 -7.28
N LEU A 119 19.90 4.50 -6.50
CA LEU A 119 20.27 4.48 -5.08
C LEU A 119 21.78 4.34 -4.94
N THR A 120 22.29 5.04 -3.95
CA THR A 120 23.71 5.04 -3.59
C THR A 120 23.87 4.70 -2.10
N ILE A 121 25.09 4.44 -1.67
CA ILE A 121 25.41 4.14 -0.27
C ILE A 121 24.98 5.26 0.69
N SER A 122 24.91 6.51 0.20
CA SER A 122 24.43 7.64 1.02
C SER A 122 22.94 7.61 1.31
N ASP A 123 22.16 6.89 0.52
CA ASP A 123 20.72 6.70 0.73
C ASP A 123 20.42 5.57 1.73
N TYR A 124 21.39 4.72 2.01
CA TYR A 124 21.21 3.54 2.85
C TYR A 124 22.17 3.58 4.06
N GLN A 125 22.01 4.61 4.88
CA GLN A 125 22.76 4.71 6.12
C GLN A 125 22.14 3.78 7.15
N LEU A 126 22.96 2.84 7.66
CA LEU A 126 22.51 1.89 8.68
C LEU A 126 22.30 2.61 10.01
N GLY A 127 21.27 2.20 10.71
CA GLY A 127 21.00 2.57 12.09
C GLY A 127 21.12 1.37 13.02
N ASP A 128 20.33 1.36 14.08
CA ASP A 128 20.46 0.38 15.15
C ASP A 128 19.35 -0.69 15.07
N GLY A 129 18.26 -0.52 15.81
CA GLY A 129 17.18 -1.51 15.89
C GLY A 129 16.16 -1.44 14.76
N THR A 130 15.18 -2.34 14.80
CA THR A 130 14.14 -2.58 13.80
C THR A 130 12.77 -2.15 14.32
N PRO A 131 12.36 -0.87 14.22
CA PRO A 131 11.02 -0.38 14.62
C PRO A 131 9.98 -0.69 13.52
N LEU A 132 9.74 -1.98 13.25
CA LEU A 132 8.95 -2.45 12.11
C LEU A 132 7.50 -1.97 12.17
N TYR A 133 6.84 -2.05 13.36
CA TYR A 133 5.44 -1.64 13.49
C TYR A 133 5.27 -0.14 13.27
N ASP A 134 6.19 0.66 13.80
CA ASP A 134 6.21 2.10 13.58
C ASP A 134 6.41 2.42 12.09
N ALA A 135 7.36 1.76 11.44
CA ALA A 135 7.70 1.97 10.05
C ALA A 135 6.55 1.60 9.11
N VAL A 136 5.97 0.41 9.27
CA VAL A 136 4.83 -0.04 8.45
C VAL A 136 3.64 0.89 8.63
N SER A 137 3.29 1.24 9.87
CA SER A 137 2.14 2.11 10.13
C SER A 137 2.33 3.51 9.57
N GLN A 138 3.51 4.10 9.71
CA GLN A 138 3.80 5.45 9.22
C GLN A 138 3.90 5.49 7.69
N SER A 139 4.52 4.48 7.07
CA SER A 139 4.60 4.41 5.60
C SER A 139 3.22 4.24 4.95
N ILE A 140 2.33 3.42 5.52
CA ILE A 140 0.93 3.33 5.05
C ILE A 140 0.24 4.69 5.12
N ILE A 141 0.37 5.42 6.23
CA ILE A 141 -0.20 6.77 6.37
C ILE A 141 0.37 7.72 5.30
N SER A 142 1.67 7.65 5.05
CA SER A 142 2.32 8.47 4.03
C SER A 142 1.79 8.16 2.63
N VAL A 143 1.60 6.89 2.30
CA VAL A 143 1.05 6.46 1.02
C VAL A 143 -0.40 6.90 0.86
N ASP A 144 -1.23 6.82 1.90
CA ASP A 144 -2.60 7.33 1.87
C ASP A 144 -2.62 8.84 1.56
N GLN A 145 -1.75 9.61 2.19
CA GLN A 145 -1.63 11.05 1.94
C GLN A 145 -1.18 11.36 0.50
N ILE A 146 -0.23 10.58 -0.01
CA ILE A 146 0.25 10.67 -1.39
C ILE A 146 -0.90 10.38 -2.36
N THR A 147 -1.63 9.29 -2.16
CA THR A 147 -2.76 8.87 -3.00
C THR A 147 -3.83 9.97 -3.10
N VAL A 148 -4.16 10.60 -1.96
CA VAL A 148 -5.11 11.72 -1.94
C VAL A 148 -4.55 12.95 -2.65
N SER A 149 -3.29 13.34 -2.38
CA SER A 149 -2.68 14.56 -2.91
C SER A 149 -2.43 14.49 -4.41
N GLN A 150 -2.10 13.31 -4.93
CA GLN A 150 -1.82 13.07 -6.35
C GLN A 150 -3.08 12.70 -7.16
N SER A 151 -4.25 12.61 -6.51
CA SER A 151 -5.49 12.12 -7.15
C SER A 151 -5.32 10.73 -7.80
N ALA A 152 -4.45 9.92 -7.20
CA ALA A 152 -4.07 8.59 -7.68
C ALA A 152 -5.10 7.50 -7.30
N SER A 153 -6.36 7.89 -7.14
CA SER A 153 -7.44 6.96 -6.82
C SER A 153 -7.66 5.98 -7.98
N GLY A 154 -7.55 4.70 -7.68
CA GLY A 154 -7.70 3.62 -8.66
C GLY A 154 -6.39 3.03 -9.17
N GLU A 155 -5.24 3.52 -8.73
CA GLU A 155 -3.96 2.85 -8.96
C GLU A 155 -3.89 1.53 -8.18
N GLN A 156 -3.16 0.57 -8.74
CA GLN A 156 -2.82 -0.66 -8.04
C GLN A 156 -1.62 -0.38 -7.14
N ILE A 157 -1.80 -0.53 -5.84
CA ILE A 157 -0.71 -0.34 -4.88
C ILE A 157 -0.09 -1.70 -4.56
N LEU A 158 1.21 -1.83 -4.83
CA LEU A 158 2.04 -2.94 -4.42
C LEU A 158 2.97 -2.45 -3.30
N PHE A 159 2.68 -2.84 -2.07
CA PHE A 159 3.42 -2.44 -0.88
C PHE A 159 4.32 -3.59 -0.43
N ILE A 160 5.62 -3.35 -0.43
CA ILE A 160 6.66 -4.36 -0.21
C ILE A 160 7.49 -3.99 1.02
N ILE A 161 7.62 -4.92 1.94
CA ILE A 161 8.47 -4.81 3.12
C ILE A 161 9.65 -5.78 2.92
N ILE A 162 10.87 -5.28 3.08
CA ILE A 162 12.11 -6.09 3.03
C ILE A 162 12.85 -5.87 4.35
N SER A 163 13.04 -6.95 5.12
CA SER A 163 13.71 -6.93 6.42
C SER A 163 14.40 -8.26 6.68
N ASP A 164 15.51 -8.24 7.40
CA ASP A 164 16.20 -9.43 7.89
C ASP A 164 15.96 -9.67 9.39
N GLY A 165 15.26 -8.76 10.06
CA GLY A 165 15.07 -8.72 11.50
C GLY A 165 13.63 -8.85 11.97
N LEU A 166 13.52 -9.13 13.27
CA LEU A 166 12.27 -9.08 14.00
C LEU A 166 12.08 -7.70 14.61
N GLU A 167 10.81 -7.32 14.80
CA GLU A 167 10.42 -6.14 15.58
C GLU A 167 11.12 -6.10 16.93
N ASN A 168 11.80 -5.01 17.26
CA ASN A 168 12.49 -4.88 18.54
C ASN A 168 12.52 -3.47 19.14
N SER A 169 12.02 -2.45 18.45
CA SER A 169 12.23 -1.05 18.87
C SER A 169 11.08 -0.09 18.56
N SER A 170 9.92 -0.57 18.13
CA SER A 170 8.74 0.27 17.94
C SER A 170 8.23 0.85 19.25
N THR A 171 7.82 2.11 19.23
CA THR A 171 7.36 2.85 20.42
C THR A 171 6.03 3.57 20.21
N ARG A 172 5.57 3.74 18.97
CA ARG A 172 4.38 4.52 18.63
C ARG A 172 3.17 3.67 18.29
N TYR A 173 3.39 2.55 17.62
CA TYR A 173 2.34 1.64 17.19
C TYR A 173 2.61 0.24 17.73
N SER A 174 1.54 -0.38 18.23
CA SER A 174 1.59 -1.79 18.65
C SER A 174 1.40 -2.73 17.45
N LEU A 175 1.68 -4.01 17.66
CA LEU A 175 1.34 -5.05 16.68
C LEU A 175 -0.14 -5.00 16.29
N SER A 176 -1.03 -4.78 17.27
CA SER A 176 -2.48 -4.72 17.02
C SER A 176 -2.85 -3.56 16.10
N ASP A 177 -2.30 -2.36 16.33
CA ASP A 177 -2.57 -1.17 15.53
C ASP A 177 -2.09 -1.35 14.09
N THR A 178 -0.89 -1.91 13.94
CA THR A 178 -0.27 -2.15 12.63
C THR A 178 -1.05 -3.22 11.85
N ARG A 179 -1.45 -4.30 12.53
CA ARG A 179 -2.23 -5.39 11.93
C ARG A 179 -3.60 -4.93 11.45
N GLU A 180 -4.30 -4.11 12.23
CA GLU A 180 -5.58 -3.53 11.82
C GLU A 180 -5.41 -2.68 10.57
N ARG A 181 -4.39 -1.85 10.54
CA ARG A 181 -4.06 -0.98 9.40
C ARG A 181 -3.74 -1.77 8.13
N ILE A 182 -2.93 -2.82 8.25
CA ILE A 182 -2.63 -3.74 7.14
C ILE A 182 -3.92 -4.39 6.63
N LYS A 183 -4.76 -4.89 7.53
CA LYS A 183 -6.05 -5.52 7.18
C LYS A 183 -6.95 -4.57 6.39
N ASP A 184 -7.02 -3.31 6.81
CA ASP A 184 -7.82 -2.30 6.10
C ASP A 184 -7.28 -2.08 4.68
N LYS A 185 -5.96 -2.00 4.51
CA LYS A 185 -5.35 -1.82 3.19
C LYS A 185 -5.49 -3.04 2.28
N LEU A 186 -5.42 -4.24 2.82
CA LEU A 186 -5.75 -5.46 2.07
C LEU A 186 -7.21 -5.46 1.61
N ASN A 187 -8.16 -4.97 2.44
CA ASN A 187 -9.56 -4.80 2.06
C ASN A 187 -9.75 -3.70 1.00
N ASP A 188 -8.93 -2.65 1.03
CA ASP A 188 -8.88 -1.59 0.02
C ASP A 188 -8.28 -2.07 -1.31
N GLY A 189 -7.77 -3.30 -1.37
CA GLY A 189 -7.23 -3.93 -2.58
C GLY A 189 -5.72 -3.74 -2.77
N TRP A 190 -5.00 -3.28 -1.76
CA TRP A 190 -3.53 -3.26 -1.82
C TRP A 190 -2.98 -4.68 -1.89
N ASP A 191 -1.91 -4.87 -2.65
CA ASP A 191 -1.07 -6.07 -2.61
C ASP A 191 0.09 -5.81 -1.64
N ILE A 192 0.01 -6.39 -0.44
CA ILE A 192 1.02 -6.20 0.62
C ILE A 192 1.83 -7.47 0.74
N ARG A 193 3.15 -7.35 0.66
CA ARG A 193 4.09 -8.48 0.72
C ARG A 193 5.20 -8.21 1.70
N PHE A 194 5.61 -9.26 2.40
CA PHE A 194 6.76 -9.25 3.29
C PHE A 194 7.83 -10.22 2.76
N PHE A 195 9.01 -9.71 2.50
CA PHE A 195 10.16 -10.48 2.10
C PHE A 195 11.20 -10.47 3.22
N GLY A 196 11.36 -11.61 3.85
CA GLY A 196 12.28 -11.79 4.94
C GLY A 196 13.59 -12.41 4.49
N LEU A 197 14.68 -11.81 4.89
CA LEU A 197 16.03 -12.29 4.64
C LEU A 197 16.52 -13.08 5.86
N GLY A 198 15.86 -14.23 6.14
CA GLY A 198 16.16 -15.08 7.30
C GLY A 198 14.98 -15.98 7.67
N THR A 199 15.20 -16.89 8.60
CA THR A 199 14.26 -17.96 8.96
C THR A 199 13.00 -17.50 9.69
N ASP A 200 13.03 -16.35 10.38
CA ASP A 200 11.92 -15.89 11.24
C ASP A 200 10.95 -14.92 10.55
N ALA A 201 11.25 -14.52 9.32
CA ALA A 201 10.46 -13.55 8.57
C ALA A 201 9.03 -14.01 8.27
N ALA A 202 8.81 -15.32 8.05
CA ALA A 202 7.45 -15.85 7.87
C ALA A 202 6.61 -15.70 9.14
N SER A 203 7.22 -15.82 10.30
CA SER A 203 6.55 -15.61 11.58
C SER A 203 6.13 -14.16 11.73
N GLU A 204 6.99 -13.21 11.38
CA GLU A 204 6.69 -11.78 11.46
C GLU A 204 5.60 -11.37 10.47
N ALA A 205 5.66 -11.83 9.23
CA ALA A 205 4.58 -11.62 8.25
C ALA A 205 3.23 -12.16 8.76
N SER A 206 3.23 -13.35 9.36
CA SER A 206 2.03 -13.94 9.96
C SER A 206 1.51 -13.12 11.14
N ASN A 207 2.41 -12.64 12.00
CA ASN A 207 2.06 -11.76 13.11
C ASN A 207 1.40 -10.47 12.61
N LEU A 208 1.90 -9.88 11.55
CA LEU A 208 1.33 -8.70 10.90
C LEU A 208 0.03 -8.98 10.15
N GLY A 209 -0.33 -10.24 9.95
CA GLY A 209 -1.52 -10.62 9.18
C GLY A 209 -1.35 -10.46 7.67
N ILE A 210 -0.10 -10.42 7.19
CA ILE A 210 0.23 -10.40 5.77
C ILE A 210 0.14 -11.83 5.23
N PRO A 211 -0.59 -12.08 4.14
CA PRO A 211 -0.66 -13.41 3.54
C PRO A 211 0.73 -13.86 3.10
N LEU A 212 1.12 -15.06 3.52
CA LEU A 212 2.34 -15.67 3.03
C LEU A 212 2.16 -16.05 1.56
N THR A 213 2.98 -15.49 0.70
CA THR A 213 3.10 -15.89 -0.70
C THR A 213 4.27 -16.86 -0.85
N ASP A 214 4.25 -17.68 -1.89
CA ASP A 214 5.41 -18.51 -2.24
C ASP A 214 6.63 -17.60 -2.41
N GLY A 215 7.68 -17.83 -1.61
CA GLY A 215 8.90 -17.02 -1.63
C GLY A 215 8.95 -15.88 -0.62
N SER A 216 8.25 -15.97 0.52
CA SER A 216 8.34 -14.95 1.58
C SER A 216 9.64 -15.03 2.40
N ASN A 217 10.33 -16.18 2.40
CA ASN A 217 11.60 -16.40 3.10
C ASN A 217 12.74 -16.59 2.11
N PHE A 218 13.76 -15.75 2.22
CA PHE A 218 14.95 -15.78 1.38
C PHE A 218 16.20 -15.94 2.22
N SER A 219 17.27 -16.43 1.62
CA SER A 219 18.57 -16.50 2.31
C SER A 219 19.05 -15.08 2.63
N PRO A 220 19.68 -14.86 3.80
CA PRO A 220 20.28 -13.56 4.15
C PRO A 220 21.66 -13.41 3.48
N ASP A 221 21.68 -13.45 2.15
CA ASP A 221 22.86 -13.32 1.30
C ASP A 221 22.49 -12.69 -0.05
N GLN A 222 23.51 -12.47 -0.90
CA GLN A 222 23.34 -11.88 -2.23
C GLN A 222 22.29 -12.61 -3.07
N SER A 223 22.25 -13.93 -3.02
CA SER A 223 21.31 -14.70 -3.86
C SER A 223 19.87 -14.50 -3.40
N GLY A 224 19.64 -14.50 -2.09
CA GLY A 224 18.31 -14.25 -1.54
C GLY A 224 17.82 -12.83 -1.82
N VAL A 225 18.67 -11.82 -1.71
CA VAL A 225 18.32 -10.45 -2.09
C VAL A 225 17.95 -10.36 -3.57
N GLN A 226 18.74 -11.01 -4.45
CA GLN A 226 18.44 -11.03 -5.88
C GLN A 226 17.08 -11.70 -6.16
N ASP A 227 16.81 -12.83 -5.50
CA ASP A 227 15.54 -13.55 -5.65
C ASP A 227 14.34 -12.71 -5.18
N VAL A 228 14.49 -11.89 -4.12
CA VAL A 228 13.47 -10.92 -3.68
C VAL A 228 13.13 -9.96 -4.81
N PHE A 229 14.13 -9.29 -5.38
CA PHE A 229 13.89 -8.30 -6.42
C PHE A 229 13.38 -8.92 -7.73
N ASP A 230 13.82 -10.14 -8.07
CA ASP A 230 13.30 -10.88 -9.23
C ASP A 230 11.84 -11.32 -9.03
N ASN A 231 11.46 -11.71 -7.82
CA ASN A 231 10.06 -11.99 -7.47
C ASN A 231 9.17 -10.75 -7.63
N ILE A 232 9.64 -9.59 -7.15
CA ILE A 232 8.94 -8.32 -7.32
C ILE A 232 8.78 -7.99 -8.81
N ALA A 233 9.85 -8.06 -9.59
CA ALA A 233 9.82 -7.81 -11.03
C ALA A 233 8.88 -8.77 -11.77
N GLY A 234 8.87 -10.04 -11.39
CA GLY A 234 7.98 -11.07 -11.94
C GLY A 234 6.50 -10.75 -11.78
N SER A 235 6.13 -9.97 -10.76
CA SER A 235 4.74 -9.56 -10.53
C SER A 235 4.16 -8.69 -11.65
N PHE A 236 5.01 -7.99 -12.38
CA PHE A 236 4.61 -7.09 -13.47
C PHE A 236 4.62 -7.78 -14.84
N THR A 237 5.27 -8.95 -14.95
CA THR A 237 5.37 -9.70 -16.22
C THR A 237 4.24 -10.73 -16.39
N GLN A 238 3.58 -11.12 -15.32
CA GLN A 238 2.46 -12.04 -15.35
C GLN A 238 1.15 -11.26 -15.52
N SER A 239 0.61 -11.24 -16.74
CA SER A 239 -0.77 -10.81 -16.97
C SER A 239 -1.69 -11.67 -16.10
N LYS A 240 -2.30 -11.11 -15.05
CA LYS A 240 -3.34 -11.83 -14.29
C LYS A 240 -4.40 -12.30 -15.30
N PRO A 241 -4.73 -13.60 -15.36
CA PRO A 241 -5.79 -14.06 -16.24
C PRO A 241 -7.07 -13.34 -15.84
N VAL A 242 -7.65 -12.61 -16.79
CA VAL A 242 -8.98 -12.01 -16.64
C VAL A 242 -9.90 -13.14 -16.18
N LYS A 243 -10.51 -12.99 -15.00
CA LYS A 243 -11.55 -13.92 -14.54
C LYS A 243 -12.64 -13.92 -15.62
N GLN A 244 -12.63 -14.93 -16.48
CA GLN A 244 -13.69 -15.15 -17.43
C GLN A 244 -14.97 -15.32 -16.63
N CYS A 245 -15.94 -14.43 -16.83
CA CYS A 245 -17.29 -14.65 -16.33
C CYS A 245 -17.75 -16.00 -16.88
N GLN A 246 -17.78 -17.03 -16.03
CA GLN A 246 -18.45 -18.29 -16.39
C GLN A 246 -19.91 -17.97 -16.63
N ARG A 247 -20.35 -18.08 -17.89
CA ARG A 247 -21.77 -18.10 -18.20
C ARG A 247 -22.35 -19.32 -17.47
N ILE A 248 -23.19 -19.05 -16.51
CA ILE A 248 -24.11 -20.06 -16.00
C ILE A 248 -25.07 -20.30 -17.16
N ALA A 249 -24.97 -21.48 -17.76
CA ALA A 249 -25.94 -21.91 -18.77
C ALA A 249 -27.31 -22.13 -18.10
N PRO A 250 -28.41 -21.89 -18.80
CA PRO A 250 -29.75 -22.05 -18.27
C PRO A 250 -30.12 -23.48 -17.91
#